data_e90059d19b4be573b3a5e3094be4e90a
#
_entry.id   e90059d19b4be573b3a5e3094be4e90a
#
_cell.length_a   1.000
_cell.length_b   1.000
_cell.length_c   1.000
_cell.angle_alpha   90.00
_cell.angle_beta   90.00
_cell.angle_gamma   90.00
#
_symmetry.space_group_name_H-M   'P 1'
#
loop_
_entity.id
_entity.type
_entity.pdbx_description
1 polymer ?
#
loop_
_entity_poly.entity_id
_entity_poly.type
_entity_poly.pdbx_seq_one_letter_code
_entity_poly.pdbx_strand_id
1 'polypeptide(L)'
;MLNQRNNRAHTGRLSFFKGEGEGEDSSRQRWRVKLRTPHPRPLPLRWGEARKLAAVAPLALVAILVSLGGITALAAPLSADMIVSVSDQVLALVDRGKLIARYSISTSKFGTGDSAASYRTPLGTLFVSAKIGDRLPPGAVIKNRIPTGEVVAVDAPGRDPIVSRVIWLRGMEVQNQKARDRCIYIHGTPEERRIGKPASFGCIRMRSSDIIDLYDHVHIGTHVLITLRRIHDFVKPEEPSLLARSD
;
A
#
# COMPACT_ATOMS: atom_id res chain seq x y z
N MET A 1 -49.29 -56.07 10.65
CA MET A 1 -50.13 -55.06 11.31
C MET A 1 -49.44 -53.73 11.10
N LEU A 2 -49.71 -53.03 9.99
CA LEU A 2 -50.70 -51.97 9.79
C LEU A 2 -50.58 -50.85 10.87
N ASN A 3 -49.99 -49.71 10.55
CA ASN A 3 -50.80 -48.53 10.33
C ASN A 3 -50.03 -47.37 9.64
N GLN A 4 -50.54 -46.97 8.50
CA GLN A 4 -50.29 -45.74 7.79
C GLN A 4 -51.06 -44.61 8.44
N ARG A 5 -50.60 -43.35 8.29
CA ARG A 5 -51.39 -42.14 7.91
C ARG A 5 -50.48 -40.93 7.89
N ASN A 6 -50.16 -40.39 6.72
CA ASN A 6 -50.88 -39.27 6.07
C ASN A 6 -50.57 -37.92 6.71
N ASN A 7 -49.82 -37.09 6.00
CA ASN A 7 -50.27 -36.10 5.04
C ASN A 7 -50.34 -34.65 5.60
N ARG A 8 -49.56 -33.72 5.07
CA ARG A 8 -50.07 -32.58 4.28
C ARG A 8 -48.96 -31.57 3.97
N ALA A 9 -48.77 -31.35 2.71
CA ALA A 9 -48.07 -30.22 2.13
C ALA A 9 -48.81 -28.92 2.44
N HIS A 10 -48.07 -27.84 2.78
CA HIS A 10 -48.59 -26.48 2.68
C HIS A 10 -47.72 -25.71 1.68
N THR A 11 -48.27 -25.57 0.50
CA THR A 11 -47.90 -24.61 -0.52
C THR A 11 -48.33 -23.23 -0.06
N GLY A 12 -47.40 -22.36 0.31
CA GLY A 12 -47.62 -20.94 0.56
C GLY A 12 -47.33 -20.12 -0.69
N ARG A 13 -48.36 -19.65 -1.28
CA ARG A 13 -48.46 -18.80 -2.47
C ARG A 13 -47.97 -17.39 -2.16
N LEU A 14 -46.92 -16.95 -2.85
CA LEU A 14 -46.46 -15.55 -2.86
C LEU A 14 -47.43 -14.72 -3.70
N SER A 15 -48.15 -13.83 -3.09
CA SER A 15 -48.97 -12.80 -3.75
C SER A 15 -48.09 -11.58 -4.06
N PHE A 16 -48.02 -11.28 -5.35
CA PHE A 16 -47.52 -9.99 -5.86
C PHE A 16 -48.48 -8.89 -5.52
N PHE A 17 -48.02 -7.83 -4.83
CA PHE A 17 -48.72 -6.56 -4.79
C PHE A 17 -48.09 -5.65 -5.84
N LYS A 18 -48.92 -5.36 -6.86
CA LYS A 18 -48.73 -4.32 -7.85
C LYS A 18 -49.37 -3.05 -7.29
N GLY A 19 -48.54 -2.04 -7.00
CA GLY A 19 -49.00 -0.69 -6.64
C GLY A 19 -48.58 0.26 -7.74
N GLU A 20 -49.52 0.61 -8.58
CA GLU A 20 -49.45 1.77 -9.48
C GLU A 20 -49.74 3.02 -8.65
N GLY A 21 -48.89 4.03 -8.80
CA GLY A 21 -49.07 5.37 -8.24
C GLY A 21 -48.32 6.36 -9.11
N GLU A 22 -49.06 6.96 -10.03
CA GLU A 22 -48.68 8.14 -10.81
C GLU A 22 -48.52 9.35 -9.89
N GLY A 23 -47.54 10.24 -10.23
CA GLY A 23 -47.41 11.53 -9.54
C GLY A 23 -46.16 12.28 -9.97
N GLU A 24 -46.27 13.03 -11.06
CA GLU A 24 -45.73 14.35 -11.42
C GLU A 24 -44.41 14.83 -10.83
N ASP A 25 -43.48 15.02 -11.75
CA ASP A 25 -42.81 16.26 -12.19
C ASP A 25 -42.56 17.32 -11.11
N SER A 26 -41.28 17.56 -10.85
CA SER A 26 -40.77 18.94 -10.86
C SER A 26 -39.23 19.03 -10.69
N SER A 27 -38.66 19.75 -11.65
CA SER A 27 -37.52 20.62 -11.51
C SER A 27 -36.11 19.96 -11.37
N ARG A 28 -35.54 19.67 -12.51
CA ARG A 28 -34.10 19.71 -12.75
C ARG A 28 -33.60 21.13 -12.50
N GLN A 29 -33.19 21.47 -11.32
CA GLN A 29 -32.36 22.66 -11.08
C GLN A 29 -30.91 22.38 -11.49
N ARG A 30 -30.63 22.78 -12.73
CA ARG A 30 -29.32 22.81 -13.30
C ARG A 30 -28.57 24.03 -12.71
N TRP A 31 -27.73 23.83 -11.71
CA TRP A 31 -26.83 24.86 -11.22
C TRP A 31 -25.75 25.14 -12.27
N ARG A 32 -25.97 26.18 -13.08
CA ARG A 32 -24.92 26.77 -13.91
C ARG A 32 -24.09 27.69 -13.02
N VAL A 33 -22.93 27.20 -12.59
CA VAL A 33 -21.88 28.07 -12.05
C VAL A 33 -21.24 28.80 -13.23
N LYS A 34 -21.56 30.09 -13.37
CA LYS A 34 -20.84 31.00 -14.26
C LYS A 34 -19.49 31.33 -13.61
N LEU A 35 -18.45 30.62 -14.00
CA LEU A 35 -17.07 31.05 -13.74
C LEU A 35 -16.78 32.25 -14.65
N ARG A 36 -16.82 33.46 -14.10
CA ARG A 36 -16.22 34.64 -14.70
C ARG A 36 -14.71 34.58 -14.45
N THR A 37 -13.96 34.23 -15.44
CA THR A 37 -12.51 34.48 -15.48
C THR A 37 -12.28 35.93 -15.89
N PRO A 38 -11.57 36.74 -15.10
CA PRO A 38 -11.09 38.03 -15.59
C PRO A 38 -9.85 37.77 -16.46
N HIS A 39 -9.96 38.08 -17.73
CA HIS A 39 -8.80 38.13 -18.63
C HIS A 39 -7.91 39.31 -18.22
N PRO A 40 -6.61 39.12 -17.97
CA PRO A 40 -5.68 40.23 -17.88
C PRO A 40 -5.50 40.83 -19.27
N ARG A 41 -5.75 42.16 -19.35
CA ARG A 41 -5.47 42.92 -20.55
C ARG A 41 -3.95 42.97 -20.77
N PRO A 42 -3.46 42.80 -21.99
CA PRO A 42 -2.05 43.03 -22.31
C PRO A 42 -1.74 44.54 -22.27
N LEU A 43 -0.70 44.88 -21.55
CA LEU A 43 -0.14 46.22 -21.56
C LEU A 43 0.54 46.51 -22.91
N PRO A 44 0.43 47.71 -23.47
CA PRO A 44 1.08 48.06 -24.70
C PRO A 44 2.59 48.21 -24.51
N LEU A 45 3.37 47.44 -25.25
CA LEU A 45 4.81 47.60 -25.39
C LEU A 45 5.08 48.90 -26.14
N ARG A 46 5.60 49.89 -25.45
CA ARG A 46 6.07 51.18 -26.05
C ARG A 46 7.46 50.92 -26.62
N TRP A 47 7.51 50.87 -27.94
CA TRP A 47 8.76 50.90 -28.71
C TRP A 47 9.27 52.38 -28.72
N GLY A 48 10.47 52.54 -28.27
CA GLY A 48 11.13 53.85 -28.41
C GLY A 48 12.45 53.91 -27.68
N GLU A 49 13.46 53.95 -28.46
CA GLU A 49 14.81 54.50 -28.24
C GLU A 49 15.93 53.51 -27.95
N ALA A 50 16.40 52.94 -29.06
CA ALA A 50 17.79 52.55 -29.20
C ALA A 50 18.56 53.76 -29.70
N ARG A 51 19.55 54.25 -28.94
CA ARG A 51 20.74 54.88 -29.56
C ARG A 51 21.89 55.02 -28.51
N LYS A 52 22.98 54.35 -28.93
CA LYS A 52 24.39 54.75 -28.77
C LYS A 52 24.95 54.81 -27.33
N LEU A 53 25.82 53.87 -27.06
CA LEU A 53 27.20 54.22 -26.73
C LEU A 53 28.09 52.98 -26.94
N ALA A 54 28.93 53.07 -27.96
CA ALA A 54 30.06 52.20 -28.17
C ALA A 54 31.15 52.66 -27.18
N ALA A 55 31.65 51.73 -26.35
CA ALA A 55 32.92 51.88 -25.69
C ALA A 55 33.62 50.53 -25.63
N VAL A 56 34.76 50.56 -26.18
CA VAL A 56 35.78 49.56 -26.40
C VAL A 56 36.36 49.09 -25.06
N ALA A 57 36.61 47.79 -24.94
CA ALA A 57 37.80 47.19 -24.36
C ALA A 57 37.59 46.11 -23.30
N PRO A 58 38.57 45.33 -22.93
CA PRO A 58 39.36 44.41 -23.75
C PRO A 58 39.06 42.94 -23.38
N LEU A 59 39.51 42.02 -24.24
CA LEU A 59 39.53 40.58 -24.05
C LEU A 59 40.20 40.22 -22.74
N ALA A 60 39.42 39.80 -21.75
CA ALA A 60 39.89 38.93 -20.71
C ALA A 60 39.43 37.50 -21.04
N LEU A 61 40.37 36.70 -21.51
CA LEU A 61 40.25 35.28 -21.77
C LEU A 61 40.09 34.58 -20.39
N VAL A 62 38.86 34.44 -19.91
CA VAL A 62 38.58 33.57 -18.77
C VAL A 62 38.43 32.15 -19.35
N ALA A 63 39.55 31.40 -19.33
CA ALA A 63 39.54 29.96 -19.51
C ALA A 63 38.71 29.34 -18.37
N ILE A 64 37.45 29.09 -18.60
CA ILE A 64 36.66 28.23 -17.73
C ILE A 64 37.13 26.80 -17.99
N LEU A 65 38.05 26.34 -17.15
CA LEU A 65 38.30 24.92 -16.95
C LEU A 65 36.99 24.29 -16.46
N VAL A 66 36.18 23.80 -17.43
CA VAL A 66 35.14 22.83 -17.13
C VAL A 66 35.86 21.54 -16.76
N SER A 67 36.21 21.41 -15.47
CA SER A 67 36.57 20.12 -14.90
C SER A 67 35.32 19.25 -15.08
N LEU A 68 35.37 18.30 -16.04
CA LEU A 68 34.47 17.15 -16.07
C LEU A 68 34.75 16.31 -14.82
N GLY A 69 34.39 16.84 -13.66
CA GLY A 69 34.15 16.04 -12.49
C GLY A 69 32.87 15.27 -12.76
N GLY A 70 33.03 14.00 -13.14
CA GLY A 70 31.90 13.10 -13.22
C GLY A 70 31.10 13.18 -11.93
N ILE A 71 29.91 13.78 -12.00
CA ILE A 71 28.91 13.64 -10.95
C ILE A 71 28.48 12.19 -11.07
N THR A 72 29.24 11.29 -10.45
CA THR A 72 28.68 10.02 -10.03
C THR A 72 27.55 10.41 -9.10
N ALA A 73 26.34 10.44 -9.64
CA ALA A 73 25.14 10.45 -8.83
C ALA A 73 25.28 9.20 -7.93
N LEU A 74 25.80 9.43 -6.72
CA LEU A 74 25.75 8.45 -5.66
C LEU A 74 24.24 8.25 -5.45
N ALA A 75 23.68 7.21 -6.09
CA ALA A 75 22.33 6.79 -5.83
C ALA A 75 22.28 6.60 -4.33
N ALA A 76 21.59 7.52 -3.64
CA ALA A 76 21.35 7.39 -2.22
C ALA A 76 20.80 5.98 -2.03
N PRO A 77 21.35 5.17 -1.11
CA PRO A 77 20.80 3.86 -0.85
C PRO A 77 19.32 4.07 -0.58
N LEU A 78 18.46 3.38 -1.36
CA LEU A 78 17.03 3.33 -1.09
C LEU A 78 16.92 2.86 0.35
N SER A 79 16.69 3.78 1.26
CA SER A 79 16.43 3.48 2.67
C SER A 79 15.04 2.88 2.72
N ALA A 80 14.96 1.57 2.43
CA ALA A 80 13.75 0.82 2.66
C ALA A 80 13.75 0.47 4.14
N ASP A 81 12.81 1.04 4.89
CA ASP A 81 12.63 0.73 6.30
C ASP A 81 12.06 -0.69 6.48
N MET A 82 11.40 -1.21 5.44
CA MET A 82 10.92 -2.60 5.39
C MET A 82 11.34 -3.28 4.09
N ILE A 83 11.76 -4.53 4.19
CA ILE A 83 12.07 -5.39 3.03
C ILE A 83 11.19 -6.63 3.10
N VAL A 84 10.39 -6.86 2.06
CA VAL A 84 9.54 -8.03 1.91
C VAL A 84 10.16 -8.94 0.85
N SER A 85 10.72 -10.08 1.29
CA SER A 85 11.17 -11.13 0.39
C SER A 85 10.01 -12.09 0.11
N VAL A 86 9.53 -12.08 -1.15
CA VAL A 86 8.51 -13.02 -1.60
C VAL A 86 9.08 -14.45 -1.66
N SER A 87 10.37 -14.58 -2.00
CA SER A 87 11.00 -15.91 -2.08
C SER A 87 11.19 -16.55 -0.70
N ASP A 88 11.55 -15.75 0.31
CA ASP A 88 11.75 -16.25 1.68
C ASP A 88 10.46 -16.29 2.50
N GLN A 89 9.37 -15.66 2.03
CA GLN A 89 8.14 -15.40 2.80
C GLN A 89 8.46 -14.73 4.15
N VAL A 90 9.30 -13.68 4.09
CA VAL A 90 9.79 -12.93 5.25
C VAL A 90 9.68 -11.43 5.00
N LEU A 91 9.28 -10.69 6.03
CA LEU A 91 9.42 -9.25 6.14
C LEU A 91 10.54 -8.94 7.14
N ALA A 92 11.51 -8.13 6.73
CA ALA A 92 12.55 -7.58 7.58
C ALA A 92 12.29 -6.09 7.83
N LEU A 93 12.31 -5.67 9.09
CA LEU A 93 12.38 -4.27 9.50
C LEU A 93 13.85 -3.89 9.63
N VAL A 94 14.24 -2.80 8.97
CA VAL A 94 15.64 -2.39 8.83
C VAL A 94 15.78 -0.91 9.19
N ASP A 95 16.76 -0.57 10.04
CA ASP A 95 17.17 0.80 10.31
C ASP A 95 18.61 0.99 9.88
N ARG A 96 18.86 1.91 8.96
CA ARG A 96 20.20 2.24 8.40
C ARG A 96 21.01 1.01 7.98
N GLY A 97 20.33 0.04 7.36
CA GLY A 97 20.94 -1.22 6.89
C GLY A 97 21.16 -2.28 7.97
N LYS A 98 20.77 -2.01 9.23
CA LYS A 98 20.80 -2.97 10.33
C LYS A 98 19.43 -3.64 10.47
N LEU A 99 19.42 -4.96 10.61
CA LEU A 99 18.20 -5.72 10.90
C LEU A 99 17.71 -5.40 12.31
N ILE A 100 16.46 -4.96 12.43
CA ILE A 100 15.79 -4.67 13.70
C ILE A 100 14.86 -5.82 14.09
N ALA A 101 14.05 -6.29 13.14
CA ALA A 101 13.13 -7.40 13.38
C ALA A 101 12.90 -8.20 12.11
N ARG A 102 12.48 -9.45 12.27
CA ARG A 102 12.18 -10.38 11.17
C ARG A 102 10.88 -11.11 11.46
N TYR A 103 9.95 -11.07 10.49
CA TYR A 103 8.63 -11.68 10.62
C TYR A 103 8.39 -12.66 9.48
N SER A 104 7.81 -13.81 9.79
CA SER A 104 7.27 -14.71 8.78
C SER A 104 5.98 -14.13 8.23
N ILE A 105 5.79 -14.18 6.90
CA ILE A 105 4.64 -13.61 6.22
C ILE A 105 3.99 -14.63 5.27
N SER A 106 2.87 -14.24 4.66
CA SER A 106 2.26 -14.96 3.55
C SER A 106 1.88 -13.99 2.43
N THR A 107 2.52 -14.14 1.27
CA THR A 107 2.20 -13.36 0.07
C THR A 107 1.21 -14.11 -0.84
N SER A 108 0.95 -13.58 -2.04
CA SER A 108 -0.03 -14.15 -2.96
C SER A 108 0.34 -15.55 -3.45
N LYS A 109 -0.63 -16.47 -3.43
CA LYS A 109 -0.53 -17.79 -4.09
C LYS A 109 -0.55 -17.71 -5.63
N PHE A 110 -0.90 -16.56 -6.20
CA PHE A 110 -0.91 -16.31 -7.65
C PHE A 110 0.39 -15.68 -8.17
N GLY A 111 1.41 -15.55 -7.29
CA GLY A 111 2.70 -14.93 -7.62
C GLY A 111 2.67 -13.41 -7.55
N THR A 112 3.53 -12.77 -8.35
CA THR A 112 3.80 -11.33 -8.28
C THR A 112 3.23 -10.56 -9.48
N GLY A 113 2.85 -9.29 -9.28
CA GLY A 113 2.34 -8.39 -10.30
C GLY A 113 1.32 -7.37 -9.77
N ASP A 114 0.99 -6.35 -10.60
CA ASP A 114 0.09 -5.26 -10.22
C ASP A 114 -1.06 -5.02 -11.21
N SER A 115 -1.37 -5.98 -12.10
CA SER A 115 -2.55 -5.88 -12.97
C SER A 115 -3.83 -5.86 -12.16
N ALA A 116 -4.83 -5.12 -12.61
CA ALA A 116 -6.15 -5.08 -11.97
C ALA A 116 -6.72 -6.51 -11.84
N ALA A 117 -7.36 -6.80 -10.73
CA ALA A 117 -7.95 -8.11 -10.41
C ALA A 117 -7.02 -9.34 -10.53
N SER A 118 -5.69 -9.14 -10.56
CA SER A 118 -4.73 -10.25 -10.70
C SER A 118 -4.56 -11.08 -9.45
N TYR A 119 -4.97 -10.58 -8.28
CA TYR A 119 -4.72 -11.18 -6.96
C TYR A 119 -3.23 -11.45 -6.66
N ARG A 120 -2.31 -10.79 -7.38
CA ARG A 120 -0.87 -10.92 -7.23
C ARG A 120 -0.29 -9.88 -6.29
N THR A 121 0.82 -10.19 -5.63
CA THR A 121 1.56 -9.24 -4.80
C THR A 121 2.42 -8.34 -5.71
N PRO A 122 2.31 -7.01 -5.65
CA PRO A 122 3.15 -6.11 -6.44
C PRO A 122 4.61 -6.16 -5.99
N LEU A 123 5.54 -5.96 -6.92
CA LEU A 123 6.97 -5.80 -6.63
C LEU A 123 7.39 -4.32 -6.70
N GLY A 124 8.57 -4.03 -6.19
CA GLY A 124 9.22 -2.71 -6.23
C GLY A 124 9.04 -1.92 -4.95
N THR A 125 9.25 -0.61 -5.05
CA THR A 125 9.20 0.32 -3.92
C THR A 125 7.79 0.84 -3.72
N LEU A 126 7.29 0.68 -2.49
CA LEU A 126 6.01 1.20 -2.03
C LEU A 126 6.26 2.03 -0.75
N PHE A 127 5.21 2.66 -0.24
CA PHE A 127 5.24 3.29 1.08
C PHE A 127 3.94 3.08 1.85
N VAL A 128 4.02 3.23 3.17
CA VAL A 128 2.85 3.19 4.06
C VAL A 128 2.00 4.44 3.84
N SER A 129 0.81 4.29 3.29
CA SER A 129 -0.08 5.40 2.98
C SER A 129 -1.17 5.63 4.04
N ALA A 130 -1.47 4.61 4.85
CA ALA A 130 -2.37 4.70 5.99
C ALA A 130 -2.14 3.52 6.95
N LYS A 131 -2.51 3.74 8.21
CA LYS A 131 -2.51 2.73 9.28
C LYS A 131 -3.90 2.67 9.90
N ILE A 132 -4.42 1.46 10.15
CA ILE A 132 -5.78 1.26 10.65
C ILE A 132 -5.74 0.17 11.72
N GLY A 133 -6.53 0.34 12.79
CA GLY A 133 -6.65 -0.64 13.85
C GLY A 133 -5.85 -0.30 15.09
N ASP A 134 -5.48 0.98 15.29
CA ASP A 134 -4.81 1.43 16.51
C ASP A 134 -5.56 0.95 17.76
N ARG A 135 -4.81 0.37 18.73
CA ARG A 135 -5.32 -0.16 20.01
C ARG A 135 -6.39 -1.25 19.92
N LEU A 136 -6.69 -1.79 18.73
CA LEU A 136 -7.61 -2.93 18.65
C LEU A 136 -6.97 -4.18 19.30
N PRO A 137 -7.77 -5.06 19.92
CA PRO A 137 -7.26 -6.32 20.44
C PRO A 137 -6.79 -7.25 19.31
N PRO A 138 -5.88 -8.20 19.58
CA PRO A 138 -5.54 -9.26 18.63
C PRO A 138 -6.80 -9.98 18.14
N GLY A 139 -6.87 -10.29 16.83
CA GLY A 139 -8.02 -10.94 16.23
C GLY A 139 -9.21 -10.04 15.92
N ALA A 140 -9.18 -8.74 16.29
CA ALA A 140 -10.26 -7.80 15.98
C ALA A 140 -10.46 -7.67 14.47
N VAL A 141 -11.67 -7.93 13.98
CA VAL A 141 -12.01 -7.93 12.56
C VAL A 141 -12.14 -6.51 12.01
N ILE A 142 -11.47 -6.27 10.88
CA ILE A 142 -11.53 -5.02 10.14
C ILE A 142 -12.13 -5.31 8.76
N LYS A 143 -13.32 -4.75 8.47
CA LYS A 143 -14.01 -4.86 7.19
C LYS A 143 -14.16 -3.49 6.56
N ASN A 144 -13.82 -3.37 5.28
CA ASN A 144 -13.85 -2.08 4.57
C ASN A 144 -13.08 -0.95 5.32
N ARG A 145 -11.98 -1.31 5.99
CA ARG A 145 -11.14 -0.40 6.80
C ARG A 145 -11.81 0.14 8.08
N ILE A 146 -12.88 -0.49 8.51
CA ILE A 146 -13.63 -0.14 9.73
C ILE A 146 -13.64 -1.35 10.68
N PRO A 147 -13.32 -1.19 11.97
CA PRO A 147 -13.48 -2.24 12.96
C PRO A 147 -14.95 -2.65 13.07
N THR A 148 -15.21 -3.95 13.14
CA THR A 148 -16.59 -4.49 13.21
C THR A 148 -17.06 -4.76 14.64
N GLY A 149 -16.16 -4.73 15.62
CA GLY A 149 -16.42 -5.16 17.00
C GLY A 149 -16.27 -6.67 17.22
N GLU A 150 -16.16 -7.46 16.15
CA GLU A 150 -15.93 -8.90 16.22
C GLU A 150 -14.46 -9.21 16.50
N VAL A 151 -14.20 -10.28 17.26
CA VAL A 151 -12.86 -10.82 17.48
C VAL A 151 -12.86 -12.29 17.06
N VAL A 152 -11.91 -12.69 16.20
CA VAL A 152 -11.76 -14.06 15.71
C VAL A 152 -10.51 -14.67 16.33
N ALA A 153 -10.64 -15.88 16.86
CA ALA A 153 -9.51 -16.63 17.40
C ALA A 153 -8.57 -17.11 16.30
N VAL A 154 -7.31 -17.33 16.66
CA VAL A 154 -6.30 -17.90 15.74
C VAL A 154 -6.77 -19.28 15.27
N ASP A 155 -6.61 -19.53 13.98
CA ASP A 155 -6.99 -20.76 13.28
C ASP A 155 -8.45 -21.21 13.48
N ALA A 156 -9.34 -20.28 13.86
CA ALA A 156 -10.78 -20.55 13.90
C ALA A 156 -11.28 -21.02 12.53
N PRO A 157 -12.14 -22.06 12.46
CA PRO A 157 -12.66 -22.56 11.21
C PRO A 157 -13.57 -21.53 10.52
N GLY A 158 -13.61 -21.59 9.20
CA GLY A 158 -14.54 -20.81 8.39
C GLY A 158 -13.88 -19.80 7.48
N ARG A 159 -13.90 -18.52 7.85
CA ARG A 159 -13.43 -17.42 7.02
C ARG A 159 -12.07 -16.87 7.45
N ASP A 160 -11.40 -16.20 6.52
CA ASP A 160 -10.12 -15.53 6.72
C ASP A 160 -10.27 -13.99 6.59
N PRO A 161 -10.87 -13.30 7.58
CA PRO A 161 -11.00 -11.86 7.56
C PRO A 161 -9.65 -11.18 7.82
N ILE A 162 -9.55 -9.90 7.46
CA ILE A 162 -8.47 -9.03 7.92
C ILE A 162 -8.66 -8.78 9.42
N VAL A 163 -7.62 -9.01 10.22
CA VAL A 163 -7.69 -8.85 11.67
C VAL A 163 -6.55 -8.00 12.24
N SER A 164 -6.71 -7.53 13.46
CA SER A 164 -5.73 -6.86 14.32
C SER A 164 -5.31 -5.48 13.83
N ARG A 165 -4.54 -5.39 12.75
CA ARG A 165 -3.97 -4.17 12.17
C ARG A 165 -3.97 -4.23 10.65
N VAL A 166 -4.02 -3.04 10.02
CA VAL A 166 -3.82 -2.85 8.59
C VAL A 166 -2.80 -1.75 8.36
N ILE A 167 -1.79 -2.05 7.57
CA ILE A 167 -0.84 -1.11 7.00
C ILE A 167 -1.13 -1.05 5.50
N TRP A 168 -1.65 0.07 5.01
CA TRP A 168 -2.06 0.22 3.62
C TRP A 168 -0.92 0.76 2.77
N LEU A 169 -0.58 0.05 1.72
CA LEU A 169 0.54 0.37 0.85
C LEU A 169 0.11 1.17 -0.38
N ARG A 170 0.99 2.06 -0.84
CA ARG A 170 0.88 2.78 -2.10
C ARG A 170 2.18 2.62 -2.89
N GLY A 171 2.04 2.30 -4.18
CA GLY A 171 3.17 2.16 -5.09
C GLY A 171 3.82 3.49 -5.43
N MET A 172 5.13 3.46 -5.64
CA MET A 172 5.96 4.60 -6.05
C MET A 172 6.44 4.48 -7.49
N GLU A 173 6.23 3.34 -8.13
CA GLU A 173 6.74 3.00 -9.45
C GLU A 173 5.59 2.64 -10.41
N VAL A 174 5.81 2.76 -11.71
CA VAL A 174 4.78 2.46 -12.73
C VAL A 174 4.25 1.03 -12.60
N GLN A 175 5.14 0.06 -12.30
CA GLN A 175 4.78 -1.35 -12.18
C GLN A 175 4.00 -1.71 -10.91
N ASN A 176 3.85 -0.78 -9.94
CA ASN A 176 3.10 -1.01 -8.70
C ASN A 176 2.12 0.13 -8.35
N GLN A 177 1.85 1.04 -9.29
CA GLN A 177 0.99 2.21 -9.06
C GLN A 177 -0.46 1.87 -8.67
N LYS A 178 -0.94 0.67 -9.05
CA LYS A 178 -2.31 0.20 -8.73
C LYS A 178 -2.43 -0.41 -7.34
N ALA A 179 -1.32 -0.60 -6.62
CA ALA A 179 -1.31 -1.26 -5.32
C ALA A 179 -2.32 -0.66 -4.33
N ARG A 180 -2.45 0.68 -4.28
CA ARG A 180 -3.41 1.36 -3.41
C ARG A 180 -4.86 1.04 -3.78
N ASP A 181 -5.21 1.16 -5.04
CA ASP A 181 -6.59 0.95 -5.53
C ASP A 181 -6.99 -0.52 -5.45
N ARG A 182 -6.02 -1.42 -5.58
CA ARG A 182 -6.18 -2.85 -5.36
C ARG A 182 -6.22 -3.25 -3.89
N CYS A 183 -6.15 -2.29 -2.96
CA CYS A 183 -6.15 -2.53 -1.53
C CYS A 183 -5.05 -3.50 -1.08
N ILE A 184 -3.81 -3.28 -1.54
CA ILE A 184 -2.67 -4.06 -1.07
C ILE A 184 -2.30 -3.61 0.35
N TYR A 185 -2.45 -4.54 1.30
CA TYR A 185 -2.19 -4.32 2.72
C TYR A 185 -1.08 -5.24 3.23
N ILE A 186 -0.42 -4.82 4.32
CA ILE A 186 0.18 -5.72 5.30
C ILE A 186 -0.83 -5.80 6.44
N HIS A 187 -1.28 -7.00 6.82
CA HIS A 187 -2.35 -7.14 7.79
C HIS A 187 -2.31 -8.47 8.55
N GLY A 188 -2.97 -8.52 9.70
CA GLY A 188 -3.16 -9.75 10.45
C GLY A 188 -4.16 -10.70 9.80
N THR A 189 -3.96 -12.00 10.00
CA THR A 189 -4.86 -13.08 9.56
C THR A 189 -5.14 -14.02 10.72
N PRO A 190 -6.37 -14.57 10.86
CA PRO A 190 -6.60 -15.67 11.77
C PRO A 190 -6.01 -17.00 11.25
N GLU A 191 -5.78 -17.18 9.95
CA GLU A 191 -5.18 -18.39 9.37
C GLU A 191 -3.66 -18.43 9.57
N GLU A 192 -3.19 -18.40 10.82
CA GLU A 192 -1.76 -18.28 11.15
C GLU A 192 -0.94 -19.53 10.73
N ARG A 193 -1.56 -20.72 10.62
CA ARG A 193 -0.94 -21.94 10.09
C ARG A 193 -0.48 -21.81 8.64
N ARG A 194 -0.95 -20.81 7.89
CA ARG A 194 -0.55 -20.54 6.51
C ARG A 194 0.59 -19.54 6.38
N ILE A 195 1.02 -18.93 7.47
CA ILE A 195 2.18 -18.04 7.48
C ILE A 195 3.45 -18.84 7.15
N GLY A 196 4.36 -18.24 6.37
CA GLY A 196 5.55 -18.87 5.80
C GLY A 196 5.33 -19.53 4.44
N LYS A 197 4.10 -19.49 3.88
CA LYS A 197 3.78 -20.02 2.56
C LYS A 197 2.94 -19.03 1.76
N PRO A 198 3.09 -18.96 0.42
CA PRO A 198 2.21 -18.16 -0.44
C PRO A 198 0.77 -18.66 -0.35
N ALA A 199 -0.14 -17.87 0.23
CA ALA A 199 -1.53 -18.28 0.43
C ALA A 199 -2.54 -17.13 0.30
N SER A 200 -2.09 -15.85 0.18
CA SER A 200 -2.96 -14.70 0.09
C SER A 200 -3.52 -14.47 -1.32
N PHE A 201 -4.33 -13.43 -1.45
CA PHE A 201 -4.89 -12.92 -2.71
C PHE A 201 -4.30 -11.52 -3.05
N GLY A 202 -3.01 -11.31 -2.77
CA GLY A 202 -2.28 -10.09 -3.13
C GLY A 202 -1.70 -9.35 -1.93
N CYS A 203 -2.38 -9.32 -0.81
CA CYS A 203 -1.90 -8.73 0.43
C CYS A 203 -0.76 -9.54 1.07
N ILE A 204 -0.06 -8.93 2.00
CA ILE A 204 0.98 -9.53 2.82
C ILE A 204 0.36 -9.84 4.18
N ARG A 205 0.19 -11.13 4.51
CA ARG A 205 -0.44 -11.56 5.76
C ARG A 205 0.61 -11.86 6.82
N MET A 206 0.28 -11.55 8.06
CA MET A 206 1.14 -11.76 9.24
C MET A 206 0.32 -12.37 10.38
N ARG A 207 1.00 -12.98 11.35
CA ARG A 207 0.37 -13.33 12.64
C ARG A 207 -0.14 -12.07 13.32
N SER A 208 -1.15 -12.21 14.17
CA SER A 208 -1.72 -11.08 14.92
C SER A 208 -0.70 -10.39 15.83
N SER A 209 0.16 -11.16 16.52
CA SER A 209 1.26 -10.62 17.32
C SER A 209 2.25 -9.83 16.50
N ASP A 210 2.65 -10.40 15.35
CA ASP A 210 3.71 -9.86 14.50
C ASP A 210 3.28 -8.54 13.84
N ILE A 211 2.02 -8.48 13.34
CA ILE A 211 1.51 -7.24 12.74
C ILE A 211 1.28 -6.13 13.78
N ILE A 212 0.94 -6.47 15.03
CA ILE A 212 0.83 -5.51 16.11
C ILE A 212 2.19 -4.90 16.42
N ASP A 213 3.22 -5.74 16.59
CA ASP A 213 4.59 -5.31 16.83
C ASP A 213 5.12 -4.45 15.66
N LEU A 214 5.00 -4.92 14.41
CA LEU A 214 5.40 -4.14 13.23
C LEU A 214 4.68 -2.80 13.15
N TYR A 215 3.38 -2.79 13.45
CA TYR A 215 2.55 -1.58 13.39
C TYR A 215 3.08 -0.46 14.28
N ASP A 216 3.58 -0.79 15.47
CA ASP A 216 4.09 0.19 16.43
C ASP A 216 5.45 0.77 16.00
N HIS A 217 6.21 0.06 15.16
CA HIS A 217 7.52 0.48 14.67
C HIS A 217 7.50 1.28 13.36
N VAL A 218 6.37 1.29 12.62
CA VAL A 218 6.30 1.95 11.31
C VAL A 218 5.35 3.14 11.31
N HIS A 219 5.63 4.11 10.42
CA HIS A 219 4.87 5.34 10.30
C HIS A 219 4.31 5.51 8.88
N ILE A 220 3.37 6.44 8.70
CA ILE A 220 2.97 6.87 7.35
C ILE A 220 4.19 7.47 6.67
N GLY A 221 4.46 7.06 5.44
CA GLY A 221 5.66 7.42 4.70
C GLY A 221 6.80 6.41 4.79
N THR A 222 6.79 5.46 5.74
CA THR A 222 7.78 4.36 5.81
C THR A 222 7.86 3.63 4.48
N HIS A 223 9.07 3.44 3.95
CA HIS A 223 9.29 2.76 2.67
C HIS A 223 9.24 1.25 2.82
N VAL A 224 8.77 0.59 1.78
CA VAL A 224 8.63 -0.87 1.71
C VAL A 224 9.16 -1.35 0.37
N LEU A 225 10.23 -2.11 0.36
CA LEU A 225 10.72 -2.80 -0.81
C LEU A 225 10.12 -4.21 -0.87
N ILE A 226 9.30 -4.52 -1.86
CA ILE A 226 8.80 -5.88 -2.12
C ILE A 226 9.61 -6.50 -3.27
N THR A 227 10.28 -7.61 -3.02
CA THR A 227 11.25 -8.18 -3.95
C THR A 227 11.22 -9.71 -3.98
N LEU A 228 11.74 -10.29 -5.06
CA LEU A 228 12.05 -11.71 -5.16
C LEU A 228 13.43 -12.07 -4.58
N ARG A 229 14.28 -11.08 -4.33
CA ARG A 229 15.59 -11.32 -3.73
C ARG A 229 15.44 -11.76 -2.27
N ARG A 230 16.41 -12.48 -1.77
CA ARG A 230 16.39 -13.00 -0.39
C ARG A 230 16.80 -11.91 0.60
N ILE A 231 16.33 -12.03 1.85
CA ILE A 231 16.64 -11.04 2.91
C ILE A 231 18.14 -10.91 3.15
N HIS A 232 18.91 -12.00 3.09
CA HIS A 232 20.35 -11.95 3.32
C HIS A 232 21.13 -11.11 2.28
N ASP A 233 20.54 -10.83 1.12
CA ASP A 233 21.12 -9.94 0.10
C ASP A 233 21.12 -8.46 0.53
N PHE A 234 20.34 -8.10 1.52
CA PHE A 234 20.12 -6.73 1.98
C PHE A 234 20.66 -6.45 3.38
N VAL A 235 20.75 -7.48 4.19
CA VAL A 235 21.13 -7.36 5.60
C VAL A 235 22.39 -8.18 5.82
N LYS A 236 23.45 -7.52 6.32
CA LYS A 236 24.69 -8.25 6.69
C LYS A 236 24.36 -9.23 7.81
N PRO A 237 24.93 -10.44 7.78
CA PRO A 237 24.90 -11.32 8.95
C PRO A 237 25.44 -10.55 10.15
N GLU A 238 24.80 -10.71 11.29
CA GLU A 238 25.34 -10.20 12.55
C GLU A 238 26.67 -10.93 12.77
N GLU A 239 27.81 -10.21 12.75
CA GLU A 239 29.10 -10.75 13.10
C GLU A 239 28.98 -11.36 14.50
N PRO A 240 29.31 -12.64 14.71
CA PRO A 240 29.30 -13.21 16.04
C PRO A 240 30.22 -12.37 16.93
N SER A 241 29.61 -11.80 17.98
CA SER A 241 30.34 -10.99 18.96
C SER A 241 31.58 -11.76 19.43
N LEU A 242 32.79 -11.24 19.14
CA LEU A 242 34.05 -11.80 19.56
C LEU A 242 34.24 -11.79 21.10
N LEU A 243 33.24 -11.35 21.85
CA LEU A 243 33.27 -11.30 23.31
C LEU A 243 32.92 -12.64 24.01
N ALA A 244 32.65 -13.72 23.27
CA ALA A 244 32.38 -15.04 23.83
C ALA A 244 33.61 -15.99 23.77
N ARG A 245 34.80 -15.47 23.65
CA ARG A 245 36.07 -16.25 23.79
C ARG A 245 36.96 -15.59 24.82
N SER A 246 36.58 -15.75 26.06
CA SER A 246 37.51 -15.63 27.20
C SER A 246 37.00 -16.60 28.26
N ASP A 247 37.40 -17.84 28.09
CA ASP A 247 37.65 -18.82 29.16
C ASP A 247 38.79 -19.75 28.72
#